data_b59189ea1a822b11fda6d929d7e94833
#
_entry.id   b59189ea1a822b11fda6d929d7e94833
#
_cell.length_a   1.000
_cell.length_b   1.000
_cell.length_c   1.000
_cell.angle_alpha   90.00
_cell.angle_beta   90.00
_cell.angle_gamma   90.00
#
_symmetry.space_group_name_H-M   'P 1'
#
loop_
_entity.id
_entity.type
_entity.pdbx_description
1 polymer ?
#
loop_
_entity_poly.entity_id
_entity_poly.type
_entity_poly.pdbx_seq_one_letter_code
_entity_poly.pdbx_strand_id
1 'polypeptide(L)'
;MITRKASLILTILSLLAGNALAESIEDLPGVAAHVARAQEIAGDEFGFIASGLLCGPAEETIARAIRTVPGFLVPDAPGIEPMAFFDNLYYVGMYAWGTFVLDTGEGLILIDSLTNEREVEEILLPGMAELGLDPDDLTHVIVTHAHVDHYGGAAYIKETFDVPIIMSELDWQDLAHDISYPYFVRAGYPEVVQPVRDERDHVVEDGEVLEQGNSRVTFYVTPGHTQGALSMFIEVQDGGETRTVALWGGSALRTEVKELSQMHNSLHRFWEIGRELNAEAVISTHAWLVGNFKQHERGRVDGKNPIVIGAGGFDRIMGIYDECMHAQFARNRAAD
;
A
#
# COMPACT_ATOMS: atom_id res chain seq x y z
N MET A 1 76.03 32.27 -43.12
CA MET A 1 74.57 32.28 -42.84
C MET A 1 74.18 30.88 -42.39
N ILE A 2 74.01 30.70 -41.08
CA ILE A 2 73.78 29.41 -40.48
C ILE A 2 72.34 29.46 -39.87
N THR A 3 71.41 28.78 -40.45
CA THR A 3 70.07 28.64 -39.95
C THR A 3 69.96 27.44 -39.03
N ARG A 4 69.75 27.71 -37.72
CA ARG A 4 69.44 26.69 -36.72
C ARG A 4 67.99 26.26 -36.81
N LYS A 5 67.74 24.99 -37.10
CA LYS A 5 66.46 24.33 -36.92
C LYS A 5 66.25 23.97 -35.42
N ALA A 6 65.29 24.58 -34.77
CA ALA A 6 64.86 24.18 -33.47
C ALA A 6 63.85 23.03 -33.61
N SER A 7 64.22 21.88 -33.04
CA SER A 7 63.28 20.71 -32.93
C SER A 7 62.44 20.87 -31.70
N LEU A 8 61.13 21.03 -31.91
CA LEU A 8 60.10 21.06 -30.84
C LEU A 8 59.67 19.63 -30.53
N ILE A 9 60.14 19.12 -29.40
CA ILE A 9 59.67 17.83 -28.87
C ILE A 9 58.37 18.09 -28.16
N LEU A 10 57.26 17.66 -28.78
CA LEU A 10 55.93 17.69 -28.22
C LEU A 10 55.76 16.45 -27.32
N THR A 11 55.88 16.64 -26.03
CA THR A 11 55.60 15.60 -25.05
C THR A 11 54.08 15.52 -24.88
N ILE A 12 53.49 14.49 -25.44
CA ILE A 12 52.06 14.17 -25.21
C ILE A 12 51.99 13.50 -23.85
N LEU A 13 51.58 14.26 -22.82
CA LEU A 13 51.09 13.72 -21.57
C LEU A 13 49.70 13.13 -21.85
N SER A 14 49.62 11.82 -22.01
CA SER A 14 48.36 11.09 -21.95
C SER A 14 47.84 11.14 -20.51
N LEU A 15 46.93 12.06 -20.22
CA LEU A 15 46.05 11.96 -19.06
C LEU A 15 45.18 10.71 -19.23
N LEU A 16 45.56 9.65 -18.56
CA LEU A 16 44.65 8.58 -18.21
C LEU A 16 43.65 9.17 -17.18
N ALA A 17 42.60 9.85 -17.70
CA ALA A 17 41.39 10.06 -16.91
C ALA A 17 40.77 8.67 -16.75
N GLY A 18 41.06 8.04 -15.63
CA GLY A 18 40.25 6.92 -15.15
C GLY A 18 38.82 7.46 -15.04
N ASN A 19 37.94 6.99 -15.90
CA ASN A 19 36.52 7.05 -15.67
C ASN A 19 36.27 6.18 -14.42
N ALA A 20 36.37 6.78 -13.23
CA ALA A 20 35.63 6.31 -12.09
C ALA A 20 34.16 6.44 -12.51
N LEU A 21 33.52 5.34 -12.91
CA LEU A 21 32.07 5.27 -13.00
C LEU A 21 31.60 5.79 -11.64
N ALA A 22 30.88 6.91 -11.63
CA ALA A 22 30.24 7.40 -10.41
C ALA A 22 29.43 6.22 -9.87
N GLU A 23 29.79 5.75 -8.69
CA GLU A 23 29.05 4.69 -7.98
C GLU A 23 27.62 5.22 -7.82
N SER A 24 26.63 4.43 -8.26
CA SER A 24 25.25 4.87 -8.11
C SER A 24 24.89 4.89 -6.62
N ILE A 25 23.93 5.71 -6.22
CA ILE A 25 23.42 5.74 -4.82
C ILE A 25 23.01 4.32 -4.39
N GLU A 26 22.51 3.49 -5.31
CA GLU A 26 22.07 2.13 -5.04
C GLU A 26 23.25 1.18 -4.69
N ASP A 27 24.44 1.48 -5.17
CA ASP A 27 25.65 0.69 -4.90
C ASP A 27 26.34 1.10 -3.58
N LEU A 28 25.85 2.16 -2.91
CA LEU A 28 26.41 2.57 -1.63
C LEU A 28 26.25 1.47 -0.58
N PRO A 29 27.29 1.15 0.20
CA PRO A 29 27.27 0.04 1.16
C PRO A 29 26.08 0.07 2.13
N GLY A 30 25.62 1.26 2.52
CA GLY A 30 24.47 1.44 3.41
C GLY A 30 23.14 1.04 2.76
N VAL A 31 22.90 1.46 1.52
CA VAL A 31 21.70 1.12 0.75
C VAL A 31 21.68 -0.37 0.42
N ALA A 32 22.77 -0.87 -0.19
CA ALA A 32 22.88 -2.26 -0.61
C ALA A 32 22.74 -3.25 0.57
N ALA A 33 23.27 -2.90 1.76
CA ALA A 33 23.16 -3.74 2.94
C ALA A 33 21.72 -3.87 3.45
N HIS A 34 20.94 -2.79 3.48
CA HIS A 34 19.54 -2.83 3.89
C HIS A 34 18.68 -3.60 2.89
N VAL A 35 18.87 -3.37 1.59
CA VAL A 35 18.18 -4.13 0.54
C VAL A 35 18.49 -5.62 0.63
N ALA A 36 19.76 -6.00 0.85
CA ALA A 36 20.15 -7.39 1.00
C ALA A 36 19.51 -8.05 2.24
N ARG A 37 19.43 -7.34 3.37
CA ARG A 37 18.73 -7.84 4.56
C ARG A 37 17.23 -8.00 4.34
N ALA A 38 16.58 -7.04 3.66
CA ALA A 38 15.18 -7.18 3.29
C ALA A 38 14.94 -8.43 2.44
N GLN A 39 15.82 -8.71 1.47
CA GLN A 39 15.78 -9.92 0.64
C GLN A 39 16.02 -11.20 1.44
N GLU A 40 16.95 -11.18 2.40
CA GLU A 40 17.22 -12.32 3.30
C GLU A 40 15.99 -12.62 4.17
N ILE A 41 15.37 -11.60 4.79
CA ILE A 41 14.15 -11.74 5.58
C ILE A 41 13.01 -12.28 4.70
N ALA A 42 12.89 -11.77 3.48
CA ALA A 42 11.85 -12.17 2.54
C ALA A 42 11.97 -13.63 2.09
N GLY A 43 13.20 -14.11 1.84
CA GLY A 43 13.43 -15.43 1.28
C GLY A 43 12.63 -15.62 -0.02
N ASP A 44 12.39 -16.88 -0.38
CA ASP A 44 11.61 -17.21 -1.60
C ASP A 44 10.13 -16.87 -1.47
N GLU A 45 9.61 -16.86 -0.25
CA GLU A 45 8.18 -16.69 0.01
C GLU A 45 7.70 -15.25 -0.21
N PHE A 46 8.45 -14.26 0.25
CA PHE A 46 8.09 -12.84 0.20
C PHE A 46 9.05 -12.01 -0.68
N GLY A 47 9.89 -12.65 -1.48
CA GLY A 47 10.92 -11.99 -2.29
C GLY A 47 10.37 -10.88 -3.22
N PHE A 48 9.10 -10.99 -3.62
CA PHE A 48 8.43 -9.95 -4.40
C PHE A 48 8.16 -8.66 -3.58
N ILE A 49 7.94 -8.74 -2.24
CA ILE A 49 7.76 -7.57 -1.36
C ILE A 49 9.06 -6.77 -1.27
N ALA A 50 10.20 -7.46 -1.07
CA ALA A 50 11.53 -6.86 -1.03
C ALA A 50 12.05 -6.42 -2.41
N SER A 51 11.20 -6.47 -3.44
CA SER A 51 11.53 -6.04 -4.80
C SER A 51 11.68 -4.52 -4.91
N GLY A 52 12.10 -4.05 -6.09
CA GLY A 52 12.29 -2.63 -6.33
C GLY A 52 11.05 -1.74 -6.12
N LEU A 53 9.84 -2.30 -5.98
CA LEU A 53 8.65 -1.49 -5.69
C LEU A 53 8.64 -0.94 -4.25
N LEU A 54 9.06 -1.74 -3.27
CA LEU A 54 9.16 -1.29 -1.89
C LEU A 54 10.59 -0.83 -1.53
N CYS A 55 11.60 -1.67 -1.83
CA CYS A 55 12.99 -1.39 -1.46
C CYS A 55 13.78 -0.54 -2.46
N GLY A 56 13.23 -0.20 -3.62
CA GLY A 56 13.86 0.74 -4.57
C GLY A 56 13.70 2.20 -4.15
N PRO A 57 14.29 3.16 -4.91
CA PRO A 57 14.13 4.59 -4.64
C PRO A 57 12.66 5.00 -4.62
N ALA A 58 12.23 5.66 -3.53
CA ALA A 58 10.82 6.00 -3.34
C ALA A 58 10.28 6.97 -4.41
N GLU A 59 11.13 7.89 -4.89
CA GLU A 59 10.82 8.83 -5.96
C GLU A 59 10.50 8.17 -7.31
N GLU A 60 10.94 6.92 -7.50
CA GLU A 60 10.67 6.15 -8.70
C GLU A 60 9.47 5.19 -8.58
N THR A 61 8.88 5.08 -7.39
CA THR A 61 7.86 4.06 -7.11
C THR A 61 6.69 4.13 -8.08
N ILE A 62 6.13 5.31 -8.32
CA ILE A 62 5.01 5.51 -9.27
C ILE A 62 5.44 5.09 -10.70
N ALA A 63 6.61 5.55 -11.14
CA ALA A 63 7.12 5.21 -12.48
C ALA A 63 7.39 3.71 -12.64
N ARG A 64 7.81 3.02 -11.58
CA ARG A 64 7.96 1.56 -11.59
C ARG A 64 6.61 0.85 -11.57
N ALA A 65 5.66 1.31 -10.74
CA ALA A 65 4.32 0.74 -10.70
C ALA A 65 3.63 0.83 -12.08
N ILE A 66 3.70 1.97 -12.76
CA ILE A 66 3.18 2.13 -14.14
C ILE A 66 3.77 1.08 -15.09
N ARG A 67 5.04 0.72 -14.95
CA ARG A 67 5.71 -0.24 -15.84
C ARG A 67 5.49 -1.70 -15.48
N THR A 68 5.19 -2.01 -14.23
CA THR A 68 5.25 -3.39 -13.71
C THR A 68 3.96 -3.91 -13.12
N VAL A 69 3.03 -3.02 -12.76
CA VAL A 69 1.74 -3.39 -12.16
C VAL A 69 0.64 -3.27 -13.21
N PRO A 70 -0.03 -4.36 -13.58
CA PRO A 70 -1.12 -4.33 -14.55
C PRO A 70 -2.21 -3.34 -14.13
N GLY A 71 -2.63 -2.48 -15.06
CA GLY A 71 -3.71 -1.52 -14.83
C GLY A 71 -3.35 -0.31 -13.96
N PHE A 72 -2.11 -0.18 -13.47
CA PHE A 72 -1.73 0.96 -12.64
C PHE A 72 -1.78 2.28 -13.42
N LEU A 73 -2.62 3.22 -12.96
CA LEU A 73 -2.93 4.48 -13.64
C LEU A 73 -3.45 4.31 -15.08
N VAL A 74 -4.26 3.27 -15.32
CA VAL A 74 -4.98 3.03 -16.57
C VAL A 74 -6.48 3.20 -16.33
N PRO A 75 -7.13 4.29 -16.78
CA PRO A 75 -8.52 4.64 -16.43
C PRO A 75 -9.59 3.60 -16.78
N ASP A 76 -9.32 2.77 -17.80
CA ASP A 76 -10.26 1.74 -18.25
C ASP A 76 -9.71 0.33 -17.98
N ALA A 77 -8.85 0.19 -16.95
CA ALA A 77 -8.38 -1.12 -16.55
C ALA A 77 -9.56 -1.98 -16.06
N PRO A 78 -9.68 -3.22 -16.50
CA PRO A 78 -10.78 -4.07 -16.09
C PRO A 78 -10.66 -4.47 -14.61
N GLY A 79 -11.80 -4.73 -13.96
CA GLY A 79 -11.83 -5.48 -12.73
C GLY A 79 -11.21 -6.88 -12.91
N ILE A 80 -10.71 -7.44 -11.82
CA ILE A 80 -10.30 -8.85 -11.75
C ILE A 80 -11.40 -9.67 -11.11
N GLU A 81 -11.33 -11.00 -11.25
CA GLU A 81 -12.26 -11.92 -10.59
C GLU A 81 -12.29 -11.64 -9.07
N PRO A 82 -13.46 -11.43 -8.46
CA PRO A 82 -13.57 -11.19 -7.03
C PRO A 82 -13.09 -12.40 -6.24
N MET A 83 -12.45 -12.18 -5.09
CA MET A 83 -11.77 -13.24 -4.35
C MET A 83 -12.22 -13.27 -2.89
N ALA A 84 -12.54 -14.47 -2.40
CA ALA A 84 -12.67 -14.70 -0.96
C ALA A 84 -11.27 -14.91 -0.36
N PHE A 85 -10.80 -13.94 0.43
CA PHE A 85 -9.54 -14.07 1.16
C PHE A 85 -9.72 -14.90 2.44
N PHE A 86 -10.85 -14.70 3.10
CA PHE A 86 -11.29 -15.44 4.28
C PHE A 86 -12.76 -15.83 4.10
N ASP A 87 -13.32 -16.54 5.04
CA ASP A 87 -14.73 -16.98 4.93
C ASP A 87 -15.71 -15.80 4.91
N ASN A 88 -15.29 -14.65 5.48
CA ASN A 88 -16.09 -13.42 5.56
C ASN A 88 -15.34 -12.15 5.15
N LEU A 89 -14.19 -12.26 4.48
CA LEU A 89 -13.45 -11.09 3.95
C LEU A 89 -13.13 -11.32 2.49
N TYR A 90 -13.62 -10.43 1.65
CA TYR A 90 -13.56 -10.53 0.20
C TYR A 90 -12.79 -9.35 -0.39
N TYR A 91 -12.07 -9.60 -1.49
CA TYR A 91 -11.42 -8.57 -2.28
C TYR A 91 -12.17 -8.36 -3.58
N VAL A 92 -12.51 -7.11 -3.88
CA VAL A 92 -13.14 -6.68 -5.15
C VAL A 92 -12.38 -5.47 -5.69
N GLY A 93 -12.04 -5.49 -6.97
CA GLY A 93 -11.34 -4.35 -7.57
C GLY A 93 -10.55 -4.70 -8.81
N MET A 94 -9.48 -3.98 -9.04
CA MET A 94 -8.51 -4.20 -10.11
C MET A 94 -7.24 -4.85 -9.56
N TYR A 95 -6.32 -5.19 -10.47
CA TYR A 95 -5.01 -5.69 -10.02
C TYR A 95 -4.20 -4.60 -9.27
N ALA A 96 -4.33 -3.34 -9.70
CA ALA A 96 -3.55 -2.22 -9.15
C ALA A 96 -4.03 -1.79 -7.75
N TRP A 97 -5.33 -1.73 -7.53
CA TRP A 97 -5.99 -1.40 -6.27
C TRP A 97 -7.37 -2.01 -6.19
N GLY A 98 -7.87 -2.13 -5.00
CA GLY A 98 -9.20 -2.66 -4.75
C GLY A 98 -9.71 -2.29 -3.38
N THR A 99 -10.81 -2.91 -3.03
CA THR A 99 -11.50 -2.74 -1.76
C THR A 99 -11.69 -4.09 -1.08
N PHE A 100 -11.75 -4.09 0.24
CA PHE A 100 -12.20 -5.26 0.97
C PHE A 100 -13.65 -5.08 1.41
N VAL A 101 -14.43 -6.15 1.29
CA VAL A 101 -15.78 -6.25 1.83
C VAL A 101 -15.75 -7.24 2.98
N LEU A 102 -16.01 -6.77 4.20
CA LEU A 102 -16.10 -7.58 5.40
C LEU A 102 -17.57 -7.87 5.71
N ASP A 103 -17.97 -9.11 5.60
CA ASP A 103 -19.29 -9.60 6.03
C ASP A 103 -19.26 -9.90 7.52
N THR A 104 -19.96 -9.08 8.30
CA THR A 104 -19.99 -9.21 9.75
C THR A 104 -21.11 -10.14 10.24
N GLY A 105 -21.98 -10.60 9.34
CA GLY A 105 -23.21 -11.30 9.67
C GLY A 105 -24.35 -10.39 10.15
N GLU A 106 -24.05 -9.10 10.39
CA GLU A 106 -25.02 -8.04 10.75
C GLU A 106 -24.90 -6.84 9.78
N GLY A 107 -24.39 -7.07 8.58
CA GLY A 107 -24.17 -6.11 7.51
C GLY A 107 -22.73 -6.13 7.01
N LEU A 108 -22.48 -5.33 5.98
CA LEU A 108 -21.22 -5.28 5.27
C LEU A 108 -20.43 -3.99 5.63
N ILE A 109 -19.14 -4.14 5.86
CA ILE A 109 -18.20 -3.02 6.01
C ILE A 109 -17.30 -2.99 4.79
N LEU A 110 -17.26 -1.85 4.08
CA LEU A 110 -16.35 -1.64 2.97
C LEU A 110 -15.05 -0.99 3.48
N ILE A 111 -13.90 -1.45 3.00
CA ILE A 111 -12.59 -0.85 3.31
C ILE A 111 -11.98 -0.38 2.00
N ASP A 112 -11.85 0.94 1.85
CA ASP A 112 -11.59 1.71 0.64
C ASP A 112 -12.68 1.60 -0.42
N SER A 113 -12.62 2.40 -1.48
CA SER A 113 -13.75 2.62 -2.38
C SER A 113 -13.38 2.83 -3.85
N LEU A 114 -12.20 2.35 -4.28
CA LEU A 114 -11.68 2.58 -5.64
C LEU A 114 -11.47 4.07 -5.97
N THR A 115 -11.41 4.44 -7.25
CA THR A 115 -11.00 5.79 -7.67
C THR A 115 -12.13 6.75 -8.01
N ASN A 116 -13.34 6.23 -8.33
CA ASN A 116 -14.47 7.05 -8.78
C ASN A 116 -15.78 6.25 -8.85
N GLU A 117 -16.89 6.97 -9.04
CA GLU A 117 -18.23 6.43 -9.21
C GLU A 117 -18.32 5.31 -10.27
N ARG A 118 -17.71 5.52 -11.45
CA ARG A 118 -17.75 4.53 -12.53
C ARG A 118 -17.14 3.20 -12.14
N GLU A 119 -15.99 3.20 -11.45
CA GLU A 119 -15.38 1.96 -10.97
C GLU A 119 -16.23 1.29 -9.89
N VAL A 120 -16.95 2.06 -9.09
CA VAL A 120 -17.93 1.49 -8.15
C VAL A 120 -19.04 0.77 -8.93
N GLU A 121 -19.66 1.43 -9.93
CA GLU A 121 -20.76 0.87 -10.70
C GLU A 121 -20.34 -0.31 -11.60
N GLU A 122 -19.18 -0.23 -12.23
CA GLU A 122 -18.74 -1.21 -13.24
C GLU A 122 -17.90 -2.35 -12.66
N ILE A 123 -17.29 -2.19 -11.47
CA ILE A 123 -16.38 -3.17 -10.87
C ILE A 123 -16.85 -3.60 -9.48
N LEU A 124 -17.04 -2.64 -8.54
CA LEU A 124 -17.35 -2.99 -7.16
C LEU A 124 -18.71 -3.66 -7.02
N LEU A 125 -19.79 -3.00 -7.48
CA LEU A 125 -21.13 -3.54 -7.32
C LEU A 125 -21.34 -4.86 -8.06
N PRO A 126 -20.86 -5.04 -9.32
CA PRO A 126 -20.91 -6.35 -9.98
C PRO A 126 -20.08 -7.42 -9.25
N GLY A 127 -18.92 -7.09 -8.73
CA GLY A 127 -18.07 -8.02 -7.99
C GLY A 127 -18.70 -8.44 -6.66
N MET A 128 -19.37 -7.54 -5.94
CA MET A 128 -20.16 -7.88 -4.76
C MET A 128 -21.30 -8.84 -5.12
N ALA A 129 -22.04 -8.55 -6.20
CA ALA A 129 -23.13 -9.42 -6.66
C ALA A 129 -22.64 -10.83 -7.05
N GLU A 130 -21.46 -10.95 -7.68
CA GLU A 130 -20.84 -12.25 -8.01
C GLU A 130 -20.51 -13.07 -6.76
N LEU A 131 -20.12 -12.39 -5.67
CA LEU A 131 -19.87 -13.00 -4.36
C LEU A 131 -21.17 -13.28 -3.58
N GLY A 132 -22.32 -12.84 -4.09
CA GLY A 132 -23.61 -12.96 -3.40
C GLY A 132 -23.81 -11.96 -2.26
N LEU A 133 -23.05 -10.86 -2.26
CA LEU A 133 -23.14 -9.77 -1.28
C LEU A 133 -24.07 -8.69 -1.83
N ASP A 134 -25.05 -8.28 -1.02
CA ASP A 134 -26.01 -7.21 -1.38
C ASP A 134 -25.45 -5.86 -0.94
N PRO A 135 -25.24 -4.89 -1.86
CA PRO A 135 -24.79 -3.56 -1.49
C PRO A 135 -25.74 -2.81 -0.54
N ASP A 136 -27.04 -3.17 -0.54
CA ASP A 136 -28.02 -2.59 0.40
C ASP A 136 -27.75 -3.00 1.86
N ASP A 137 -26.92 -4.04 2.09
CA ASP A 137 -26.47 -4.44 3.42
C ASP A 137 -25.24 -3.67 3.90
N LEU A 138 -24.70 -2.73 3.12
CA LEU A 138 -23.59 -1.86 3.55
C LEU A 138 -23.98 -1.04 4.77
N THR A 139 -23.09 -1.00 5.76
CA THR A 139 -23.28 -0.25 7.01
C THR A 139 -22.26 0.86 7.18
N HIS A 140 -21.07 0.68 6.65
CA HIS A 140 -19.96 1.64 6.78
C HIS A 140 -19.02 1.56 5.58
N VAL A 141 -18.40 2.70 5.26
CA VAL A 141 -17.22 2.78 4.38
C VAL A 141 -16.03 3.27 5.20
N ILE A 142 -15.03 2.45 5.38
CA ILE A 142 -13.75 2.85 5.99
C ILE A 142 -12.84 3.33 4.87
N VAL A 143 -12.33 4.56 4.95
CA VAL A 143 -11.30 5.08 4.05
C VAL A 143 -9.97 5.08 4.77
N THR A 144 -9.02 4.28 4.27
CA THR A 144 -7.72 4.10 4.93
C THR A 144 -6.88 5.35 4.91
N HIS A 145 -6.93 6.14 3.83
CA HIS A 145 -6.23 7.41 3.73
C HIS A 145 -6.69 8.28 2.56
N ALA A 146 -6.31 9.58 2.58
CA ALA A 146 -6.76 10.60 1.65
C ALA A 146 -6.05 10.57 0.29
N HIS A 147 -6.00 9.40 -0.39
CA HIS A 147 -5.60 9.29 -1.79
C HIS A 147 -6.77 8.80 -2.65
N VAL A 148 -6.80 9.25 -3.92
CA VAL A 148 -7.91 9.00 -4.87
C VAL A 148 -8.29 7.52 -4.97
N ASP A 149 -7.32 6.63 -5.04
CA ASP A 149 -7.52 5.18 -5.19
C ASP A 149 -8.08 4.49 -3.93
N HIS A 150 -8.32 5.26 -2.87
CA HIS A 150 -8.92 4.78 -1.62
C HIS A 150 -10.25 5.46 -1.32
N TYR A 151 -10.37 6.79 -1.54
CA TYR A 151 -11.61 7.51 -1.24
C TYR A 151 -12.48 7.81 -2.46
N GLY A 152 -12.01 7.58 -3.69
CA GLY A 152 -12.61 8.17 -4.89
C GLY A 152 -14.05 7.76 -5.17
N GLY A 153 -14.48 6.58 -4.75
CA GLY A 153 -15.88 6.12 -4.83
C GLY A 153 -16.70 6.42 -3.59
N ALA A 154 -16.08 6.86 -2.48
CA ALA A 154 -16.74 6.95 -1.18
C ALA A 154 -17.94 7.93 -1.17
N ALA A 155 -17.83 9.06 -1.87
CA ALA A 155 -18.94 10.01 -1.99
C ALA A 155 -20.17 9.38 -2.64
N TYR A 156 -19.98 8.66 -3.75
CA TYR A 156 -21.06 7.97 -4.47
C TYR A 156 -21.70 6.87 -3.60
N ILE A 157 -20.89 6.05 -2.92
CA ILE A 157 -21.39 4.96 -2.06
C ILE A 157 -22.19 5.54 -0.89
N LYS A 158 -21.65 6.56 -0.22
CA LYS A 158 -22.32 7.25 0.90
C LYS A 158 -23.70 7.75 0.53
N GLU A 159 -23.83 8.43 -0.61
CA GLU A 159 -25.09 9.03 -1.03
C GLU A 159 -26.07 7.99 -1.62
N THR A 160 -25.56 6.94 -2.28
CA THR A 160 -26.40 5.91 -2.90
C THR A 160 -27.00 4.95 -1.87
N PHE A 161 -26.20 4.55 -0.88
CA PHE A 161 -26.60 3.54 0.11
C PHE A 161 -26.89 4.13 1.50
N ASP A 162 -26.83 5.45 1.65
CA ASP A 162 -27.04 6.18 2.92
C ASP A 162 -26.16 5.66 4.07
N VAL A 163 -24.88 5.40 3.80
CA VAL A 163 -23.92 4.85 4.77
C VAL A 163 -22.89 5.89 5.18
N PRO A 164 -22.42 5.89 6.46
CA PRO A 164 -21.38 6.78 6.95
C PRO A 164 -20.01 6.40 6.41
N ILE A 165 -19.12 7.41 6.30
CA ILE A 165 -17.70 7.22 6.08
C ILE A 165 -16.96 7.29 7.43
N ILE A 166 -16.09 6.32 7.66
CA ILE A 166 -15.15 6.29 8.79
C ILE A 166 -13.76 6.69 8.25
N MET A 167 -13.20 7.77 8.79
CA MET A 167 -11.88 8.29 8.40
C MET A 167 -11.27 9.05 9.58
N SER A 168 -9.95 9.19 9.62
CA SER A 168 -9.28 10.02 10.62
C SER A 168 -9.54 11.50 10.40
N GLU A 169 -9.48 12.31 11.46
CA GLU A 169 -9.63 13.77 11.37
C GLU A 169 -8.60 14.41 10.41
N LEU A 170 -7.35 13.95 10.47
CA LEU A 170 -6.28 14.54 9.65
C LEU A 170 -6.49 14.25 8.17
N ASP A 171 -6.93 13.06 7.82
CA ASP A 171 -7.15 12.72 6.42
C ASP A 171 -8.45 13.33 5.88
N TRP A 172 -9.48 13.56 6.71
CA TRP A 172 -10.61 14.41 6.32
C TRP A 172 -10.16 15.84 5.92
N GLN A 173 -9.16 16.39 6.64
CA GLN A 173 -8.60 17.70 6.33
C GLN A 173 -7.70 17.68 5.09
N ASP A 174 -6.99 16.56 4.87
CA ASP A 174 -6.04 16.39 3.77
C ASP A 174 -6.70 16.11 2.41
N LEU A 175 -7.98 15.72 2.35
CA LEU A 175 -8.70 15.51 1.09
C LEU A 175 -8.53 16.67 0.11
N ALA A 176 -8.62 17.92 0.59
CA ALA A 176 -8.46 19.11 -0.24
C ALA A 176 -7.02 19.30 -0.78
N HIS A 177 -6.05 18.57 -0.24
CA HIS A 177 -4.61 18.68 -0.56
C HIS A 177 -4.07 17.34 -1.08
N ASP A 178 -4.92 16.42 -1.53
CA ASP A 178 -4.52 15.11 -2.00
C ASP A 178 -3.45 15.19 -3.09
N ILE A 179 -2.27 14.73 -2.75
CA ILE A 179 -1.10 14.71 -3.64
C ILE A 179 -1.20 13.66 -4.75
N SER A 180 -2.09 12.67 -4.61
CA SER A 180 -2.31 11.63 -5.61
C SER A 180 -3.17 12.15 -6.77
N TYR A 181 -4.12 13.03 -6.51
CA TYR A 181 -5.09 13.56 -7.48
C TYR A 181 -4.46 14.01 -8.82
N PRO A 182 -3.34 14.78 -8.82
CA PRO A 182 -2.71 15.18 -10.08
C PRO A 182 -2.20 14.03 -10.96
N TYR A 183 -1.87 12.88 -10.37
CA TYR A 183 -1.44 11.69 -11.13
C TYR A 183 -2.62 11.08 -11.87
N PHE A 184 -3.78 10.96 -11.21
CA PHE A 184 -5.01 10.43 -11.80
C PHE A 184 -5.53 11.35 -12.91
N VAL A 185 -5.56 12.67 -12.69
CA VAL A 185 -5.94 13.66 -13.72
C VAL A 185 -5.05 13.55 -14.96
N ARG A 186 -3.72 13.45 -14.79
CA ARG A 186 -2.78 13.31 -15.90
C ARG A 186 -2.94 11.98 -16.64
N ALA A 187 -3.33 10.93 -15.95
CA ALA A 187 -3.61 9.62 -16.52
C ALA A 187 -4.96 9.58 -17.27
N GLY A 188 -5.78 10.63 -17.17
CA GLY A 188 -7.07 10.74 -17.86
C GLY A 188 -8.24 10.13 -17.12
N TYR A 189 -8.13 9.95 -15.81
CA TYR A 189 -9.27 9.55 -14.97
C TYR A 189 -10.37 10.62 -15.00
N PRO A 190 -11.66 10.21 -14.87
CA PRO A 190 -12.75 11.16 -14.72
C PRO A 190 -12.57 12.00 -13.47
N GLU A 191 -13.32 13.11 -13.40
CA GLU A 191 -13.35 13.93 -12.20
C GLU A 191 -13.77 13.11 -10.99
N VAL A 192 -12.99 13.20 -9.90
CA VAL A 192 -13.25 12.52 -8.65
C VAL A 192 -14.03 13.47 -7.73
N VAL A 193 -15.16 13.03 -7.27
CA VAL A 193 -15.96 13.77 -6.29
C VAL A 193 -15.45 13.43 -4.90
N GLN A 194 -14.85 14.41 -4.24
CA GLN A 194 -14.41 14.23 -2.86
C GLN A 194 -15.63 14.13 -1.93
N PRO A 195 -15.61 13.20 -0.96
CA PRO A 195 -16.70 13.11 0.01
C PRO A 195 -16.74 14.36 0.88
N VAL A 196 -17.96 14.84 1.14
CA VAL A 196 -18.20 15.93 2.06
C VAL A 196 -18.64 15.35 3.39
N ARG A 197 -17.91 15.70 4.46
CA ARG A 197 -18.22 15.25 5.81
C ARG A 197 -19.52 15.86 6.31
N ASP A 198 -20.39 15.03 6.91
CA ASP A 198 -21.62 15.45 7.56
C ASP A 198 -21.85 14.72 8.90
N GLU A 199 -23.02 14.86 9.52
CA GLU A 199 -23.34 14.26 10.82
C GLU A 199 -23.43 12.72 10.83
N ARG A 200 -23.53 12.07 9.65
CA ARG A 200 -23.53 10.61 9.53
C ARG A 200 -22.11 10.05 9.75
N ASP A 201 -21.09 10.81 9.36
CA ASP A 201 -19.71 10.34 9.31
C ASP A 201 -19.08 10.21 10.70
N HIS A 202 -18.19 9.23 10.80
CA HIS A 202 -17.45 8.98 12.01
C HIS A 202 -15.96 9.34 11.86
N VAL A 203 -15.49 10.19 12.75
CA VAL A 203 -14.05 10.46 12.89
C VAL A 203 -13.48 9.51 13.92
N VAL A 204 -12.73 8.56 13.42
CA VAL A 204 -12.16 7.51 14.26
C VAL A 204 -10.95 8.01 15.05
N GLU A 205 -10.87 7.63 16.31
CA GLU A 205 -9.75 7.90 17.18
C GLU A 205 -8.74 6.74 17.19
N ASP A 206 -7.50 7.05 17.57
CA ASP A 206 -6.43 6.06 17.66
C ASP A 206 -6.71 5.02 18.77
N GLY A 207 -6.71 3.74 18.42
CA GLY A 207 -7.06 2.64 19.31
C GLY A 207 -8.56 2.37 19.42
N GLU A 208 -9.40 3.09 18.67
CA GLU A 208 -10.84 2.87 18.65
C GLU A 208 -11.21 1.51 18.04
N VAL A 209 -12.31 0.94 18.49
CA VAL A 209 -12.79 -0.37 18.07
C VAL A 209 -14.20 -0.26 17.51
N LEU A 210 -14.41 -0.77 16.31
CA LEU A 210 -15.71 -1.02 15.72
C LEU A 210 -16.04 -2.50 15.89
N GLU A 211 -17.08 -2.81 16.65
CA GLU A 211 -17.63 -4.17 16.80
C GLU A 211 -18.96 -4.24 16.06
N GLN A 212 -19.08 -5.19 15.12
CA GLN A 212 -20.31 -5.46 14.41
C GLN A 212 -20.41 -6.95 14.10
N GLY A 213 -21.53 -7.57 14.49
CA GLY A 213 -21.77 -9.00 14.28
C GLY A 213 -20.65 -9.88 14.87
N ASN A 214 -20.02 -10.67 14.00
CA ASN A 214 -18.92 -11.58 14.36
C ASN A 214 -17.53 -11.02 14.07
N SER A 215 -17.42 -9.72 13.82
CA SER A 215 -16.17 -9.06 13.43
C SER A 215 -15.84 -7.89 14.33
N ARG A 216 -14.54 -7.64 14.47
CA ARG A 216 -13.97 -6.51 15.20
C ARG A 216 -12.92 -5.86 14.34
N VAL A 217 -12.97 -4.53 14.22
CA VAL A 217 -11.95 -3.71 13.55
C VAL A 217 -11.36 -2.76 14.57
N THR A 218 -10.06 -2.85 14.86
CA THR A 218 -9.34 -1.94 15.75
C THR A 218 -8.49 -1.01 14.91
N PHE A 219 -8.71 0.28 15.05
CA PHE A 219 -8.06 1.33 14.24
C PHE A 219 -6.82 1.89 14.92
N TYR A 220 -5.81 2.18 14.13
CA TYR A 220 -4.62 2.88 14.59
C TYR A 220 -4.25 3.98 13.59
N VAL A 221 -4.08 5.20 14.08
CA VAL A 221 -3.57 6.30 13.27
C VAL A 221 -2.06 6.10 13.10
N THR A 222 -1.64 5.91 11.86
CA THR A 222 -0.25 5.57 11.48
C THR A 222 0.30 6.60 10.49
N PRO A 223 0.64 7.83 10.96
CA PRO A 223 1.09 8.91 10.10
C PRO A 223 2.38 8.58 9.37
N GLY A 224 2.52 9.17 8.18
CA GLY A 224 3.71 9.06 7.33
C GLY A 224 3.36 9.00 5.85
N HIS A 225 2.55 8.05 5.42
CA HIS A 225 2.07 8.01 4.02
C HIS A 225 1.11 9.18 3.74
N THR A 226 0.10 9.35 4.55
CA THR A 226 -0.62 10.60 4.81
C THR A 226 -0.48 10.93 6.29
N GLN A 227 -0.99 12.08 6.74
CA GLN A 227 -0.88 12.46 8.14
C GLN A 227 -1.91 11.73 9.02
N GLY A 228 -2.99 11.25 8.41
CA GLY A 228 -4.08 10.56 9.10
C GLY A 228 -4.27 9.10 8.66
N ALA A 229 -3.30 8.50 7.96
CA ALA A 229 -3.43 7.12 7.49
C ALA A 229 -3.87 6.18 8.60
N LEU A 230 -4.85 5.33 8.30
CA LEU A 230 -5.39 4.32 9.21
C LEU A 230 -4.82 2.96 8.87
N SER A 231 -4.16 2.34 9.83
CA SER A 231 -3.90 0.91 9.84
C SER A 231 -4.87 0.23 10.77
N MET A 232 -5.13 -1.06 10.58
CA MET A 232 -6.11 -1.75 11.41
C MET A 232 -5.78 -3.22 11.61
N PHE A 233 -6.26 -3.76 12.72
CA PHE A 233 -6.36 -5.22 12.91
C PHE A 233 -7.82 -5.60 12.82
N ILE A 234 -8.09 -6.62 11.99
CA ILE A 234 -9.43 -7.08 11.66
C ILE A 234 -9.56 -8.53 12.12
N GLU A 235 -10.58 -8.83 12.92
CA GLU A 235 -10.95 -10.20 13.23
C GLU A 235 -11.84 -10.76 12.12
N VAL A 236 -11.37 -11.82 11.48
CA VAL A 236 -12.04 -12.50 10.36
C VAL A 236 -12.26 -13.97 10.69
N GLN A 237 -13.17 -14.64 9.95
CA GLN A 237 -13.46 -16.06 10.10
C GLN A 237 -12.71 -16.87 9.05
N ASP A 238 -12.08 -17.97 9.45
CA ASP A 238 -11.35 -18.88 8.57
C ASP A 238 -11.47 -20.34 9.04
N GLY A 239 -12.29 -21.12 8.35
CA GLY A 239 -12.49 -22.54 8.68
C GLY A 239 -13.09 -22.78 10.07
N GLY A 240 -13.88 -21.85 10.58
CA GLY A 240 -14.49 -21.89 11.92
C GLY A 240 -13.58 -21.37 13.04
N GLU A 241 -12.43 -20.81 12.71
CA GLU A 241 -11.52 -20.12 13.64
C GLU A 241 -11.53 -18.62 13.37
N THR A 242 -11.40 -17.80 14.42
CA THR A 242 -11.19 -16.35 14.28
C THR A 242 -9.70 -16.09 14.09
N ARG A 243 -9.34 -15.29 13.07
CA ARG A 243 -7.99 -14.88 12.75
C ARG A 243 -7.84 -13.37 12.91
N THR A 244 -6.67 -12.93 13.36
CA THR A 244 -6.31 -11.51 13.37
C THR A 244 -5.52 -11.17 12.11
N VAL A 245 -6.08 -10.30 11.29
CA VAL A 245 -5.51 -9.82 10.03
C VAL A 245 -5.05 -8.39 10.19
N ALA A 246 -3.81 -8.09 9.82
CA ALA A 246 -3.25 -6.75 9.79
C ALA A 246 -3.45 -6.10 8.42
N LEU A 247 -4.02 -4.90 8.37
CA LEU A 247 -4.03 -4.02 7.23
C LEU A 247 -3.15 -2.82 7.55
N TRP A 248 -2.02 -2.69 6.83
CA TRP A 248 -1.13 -1.53 6.93
C TRP A 248 -1.60 -0.45 5.97
N GLY A 249 -2.08 0.67 6.50
CA GLY A 249 -2.57 1.82 5.74
C GLY A 249 -1.43 2.67 5.18
N GLY A 250 -1.42 2.88 3.85
CA GLY A 250 -0.42 3.69 3.19
C GLY A 250 0.92 2.97 2.99
N SER A 251 0.96 2.05 2.04
CA SER A 251 2.09 1.10 1.87
C SER A 251 3.31 1.70 1.16
N ALA A 252 3.15 2.71 0.28
CA ALA A 252 4.25 3.29 -0.49
C ALA A 252 5.11 4.21 0.38
N LEU A 253 6.45 4.02 0.32
CA LEU A 253 7.40 4.81 1.10
C LEU A 253 7.42 6.28 0.65
N ARG A 254 7.65 7.17 1.61
CA ARG A 254 7.82 8.60 1.37
C ARG A 254 9.29 8.96 1.15
N THR A 255 9.53 10.00 0.36
CA THR A 255 10.88 10.53 0.11
C THR A 255 11.32 11.52 1.19
N GLU A 256 10.39 12.34 1.67
CA GLU A 256 10.69 13.36 2.68
C GLU A 256 11.08 12.73 4.01
N VAL A 257 12.19 13.16 4.58
CA VAL A 257 12.76 12.58 5.81
C VAL A 257 11.78 12.62 6.98
N LYS A 258 10.99 13.69 7.09
CA LYS A 258 10.00 13.84 8.17
C LYS A 258 8.91 12.78 8.06
N GLU A 259 8.30 12.65 6.88
CA GLU A 259 7.21 11.71 6.65
C GLU A 259 7.70 10.27 6.71
N LEU A 260 8.88 9.98 6.14
CA LEU A 260 9.51 8.66 6.25
C LEU A 260 9.80 8.30 7.72
N SER A 261 10.24 9.27 8.55
CA SER A 261 10.48 9.04 9.98
C SER A 261 9.17 8.80 10.74
N GLN A 262 8.09 9.52 10.40
CA GLN A 262 6.77 9.26 10.96
C GLN A 262 6.29 7.85 10.60
N MET A 263 6.39 7.48 9.32
CA MET A 263 6.01 6.17 8.82
C MET A 263 6.80 5.03 9.50
N HIS A 264 8.10 5.22 9.71
CA HIS A 264 8.95 4.26 10.41
C HIS A 264 8.53 4.08 11.88
N ASN A 265 8.26 5.16 12.61
CA ASN A 265 7.76 5.10 13.98
C ASN A 265 6.39 4.42 14.05
N SER A 266 5.50 4.73 13.10
CA SER A 266 4.19 4.11 12.97
C SER A 266 4.30 2.61 12.70
N LEU A 267 5.22 2.20 11.83
CA LEU A 267 5.49 0.79 11.52
C LEU A 267 5.91 0.02 12.79
N HIS A 268 6.86 0.55 13.55
CA HIS A 268 7.35 -0.12 14.76
C HIS A 268 6.24 -0.28 15.80
N ARG A 269 5.45 0.77 16.02
CA ARG A 269 4.28 0.71 16.91
C ARG A 269 3.25 -0.33 16.45
N PHE A 270 2.89 -0.32 15.17
CA PHE A 270 1.93 -1.26 14.59
C PHE A 270 2.46 -2.70 14.66
N TRP A 271 3.75 -2.88 14.44
CA TRP A 271 4.42 -4.17 14.55
C TRP A 271 4.36 -4.74 15.97
N GLU A 272 4.66 -3.93 16.98
CA GLU A 272 4.56 -4.34 18.41
C GLU A 272 3.13 -4.74 18.76
N ILE A 273 2.13 -3.93 18.40
CA ILE A 273 0.72 -4.22 18.62
C ILE A 273 0.31 -5.53 17.91
N GLY A 274 0.71 -5.72 16.66
CA GLY A 274 0.41 -6.94 15.91
C GLY A 274 0.98 -8.21 16.55
N ARG A 275 2.16 -8.11 17.16
CA ARG A 275 2.72 -9.21 17.97
C ARG A 275 1.89 -9.51 19.20
N GLU A 276 1.42 -8.48 19.94
CA GLU A 276 0.57 -8.63 21.11
C GLU A 276 -0.79 -9.25 20.74
N LEU A 277 -1.34 -8.87 19.58
CA LEU A 277 -2.60 -9.39 19.06
C LEU A 277 -2.43 -10.73 18.31
N ASN A 278 -1.21 -11.25 18.18
CA ASN A 278 -0.89 -12.46 17.41
C ASN A 278 -1.41 -12.37 15.96
N ALA A 279 -1.11 -11.27 15.26
CA ALA A 279 -1.51 -11.11 13.87
C ALA A 279 -0.93 -12.22 12.99
N GLU A 280 -1.78 -12.86 12.17
CA GLU A 280 -1.46 -14.07 11.41
C GLU A 280 -1.48 -13.85 9.90
N ALA A 281 -1.92 -12.69 9.44
CA ALA A 281 -1.96 -12.32 8.02
C ALA A 281 -1.70 -10.83 7.87
N VAL A 282 -1.20 -10.44 6.68
CA VAL A 282 -1.06 -9.04 6.26
C VAL A 282 -1.80 -8.88 4.94
N ILE A 283 -2.69 -7.91 4.87
CA ILE A 283 -3.42 -7.54 3.66
C ILE A 283 -3.19 -6.08 3.30
N SER A 284 -3.46 -5.75 2.06
CA SER A 284 -3.43 -4.38 1.54
C SER A 284 -4.45 -4.24 0.43
N THR A 285 -5.09 -3.09 0.30
CA THR A 285 -5.93 -2.75 -0.85
C THR A 285 -5.12 -2.65 -2.14
N HIS A 286 -3.78 -2.50 -2.02
CA HIS A 286 -2.80 -2.86 -3.06
C HIS A 286 -2.33 -4.32 -2.87
N ALA A 287 -3.23 -5.29 -3.06
CA ALA A 287 -3.01 -6.71 -2.72
C ALA A 287 -1.76 -7.32 -3.36
N TRP A 288 -1.34 -6.83 -4.54
CA TRP A 288 -0.10 -7.22 -5.19
C TRP A 288 1.15 -6.84 -4.38
N LEU A 289 1.12 -5.73 -3.63
CA LEU A 289 2.30 -5.20 -2.92
C LEU A 289 2.74 -6.10 -1.77
N VAL A 290 1.79 -6.68 -1.04
CA VAL A 290 2.06 -7.63 0.05
C VAL A 290 1.90 -9.10 -0.40
N GLY A 291 1.61 -9.32 -1.71
CA GLY A 291 1.57 -10.61 -2.36
C GLY A 291 0.33 -11.45 -2.13
N ASN A 292 -0.74 -10.82 -1.71
CA ASN A 292 -1.99 -11.54 -1.43
C ASN A 292 -2.52 -12.29 -2.65
N PHE A 293 -2.38 -11.75 -3.88
CA PHE A 293 -2.77 -12.48 -5.08
C PHE A 293 -1.99 -13.78 -5.28
N LYS A 294 -0.66 -13.73 -5.09
CA LYS A 294 0.19 -14.94 -5.18
C LYS A 294 -0.11 -15.94 -4.07
N GLN A 295 -0.47 -15.46 -2.89
CA GLN A 295 -0.91 -16.33 -1.80
C GLN A 295 -2.25 -16.98 -2.16
N HIS A 296 -3.24 -16.19 -2.62
CA HIS A 296 -4.55 -16.69 -3.03
C HIS A 296 -4.48 -17.70 -4.18
N GLU A 297 -3.65 -17.45 -5.21
CA GLU A 297 -3.43 -18.36 -6.34
C GLU A 297 -2.93 -19.75 -5.93
N ARG A 298 -2.27 -19.89 -4.78
CA ARG A 298 -1.83 -21.20 -4.26
C ARG A 298 -2.99 -22.11 -3.84
N GLY A 299 -4.17 -21.49 -3.61
CA GLY A 299 -5.34 -22.19 -3.11
C GLY A 299 -5.16 -22.77 -1.70
N ARG A 300 -6.21 -23.24 -1.10
CA ARG A 300 -6.14 -23.93 0.20
C ARG A 300 -5.47 -25.30 0.05
N VAL A 301 -4.45 -25.58 0.86
CA VAL A 301 -3.77 -26.88 0.90
C VAL A 301 -4.05 -27.52 2.27
N ASP A 302 -4.61 -28.73 2.26
CA ASP A 302 -5.04 -29.42 3.47
C ASP A 302 -5.98 -28.56 4.36
N GLY A 303 -6.85 -27.76 3.72
CA GLY A 303 -7.79 -26.85 4.38
C GLY A 303 -7.15 -25.54 4.90
N LYS A 304 -5.83 -25.39 4.81
CA LYS A 304 -5.13 -24.18 5.28
C LYS A 304 -5.22 -23.06 4.26
N ASN A 305 -5.60 -21.88 4.72
CA ASN A 305 -5.64 -20.67 3.93
C ASN A 305 -4.20 -20.15 3.71
N PRO A 306 -3.74 -19.97 2.45
CA PRO A 306 -2.39 -19.53 2.16
C PRO A 306 -2.12 -18.05 2.51
N ILE A 307 -3.16 -17.26 2.79
CA ILE A 307 -3.04 -15.87 3.27
C ILE A 307 -2.68 -15.85 4.77
N VAL A 308 -3.03 -16.90 5.51
CA VAL A 308 -2.61 -17.09 6.91
C VAL A 308 -1.15 -17.55 6.94
N ILE A 309 -0.26 -16.59 7.15
CA ILE A 309 1.20 -16.77 7.19
C ILE A 309 1.74 -16.97 8.60
N GLY A 310 0.84 -16.86 9.61
CA GLY A 310 1.17 -16.93 11.03
C GLY A 310 1.98 -15.73 11.54
N ALA A 311 2.16 -15.65 12.85
CA ALA A 311 2.90 -14.55 13.50
C ALA A 311 4.32 -14.38 12.95
N GLY A 312 5.02 -15.48 12.61
CA GLY A 312 6.35 -15.40 12.00
C GLY A 312 6.34 -14.80 10.60
N GLY A 313 5.30 -15.01 9.80
CA GLY A 313 5.11 -14.37 8.51
C GLY A 313 4.79 -12.88 8.63
N PHE A 314 3.95 -12.52 9.58
CA PHE A 314 3.68 -11.11 9.95
C PHE A 314 4.97 -10.39 10.31
N ASP A 315 5.77 -10.95 11.24
CA ASP A 315 7.06 -10.39 11.64
C ASP A 315 8.02 -10.18 10.46
N ARG A 316 8.07 -11.12 9.53
CA ARG A 316 8.92 -11.02 8.33
C ARG A 316 8.47 -9.89 7.41
N ILE A 317 7.16 -9.73 7.16
CA ILE A 317 6.66 -8.65 6.30
C ILE A 317 6.98 -7.29 6.93
N MET A 318 6.74 -7.10 8.23
CA MET A 318 7.09 -5.86 8.94
C MET A 318 8.61 -5.60 8.88
N GLY A 319 9.43 -6.63 9.07
CA GLY A 319 10.90 -6.53 8.95
C GLY A 319 11.38 -6.15 7.55
N ILE A 320 10.70 -6.60 6.49
CA ILE A 320 10.99 -6.17 5.11
C ILE A 320 10.70 -4.67 4.95
N TYR A 321 9.55 -4.19 5.44
CA TYR A 321 9.22 -2.75 5.41
C TYR A 321 10.26 -1.93 6.17
N ASP A 322 10.68 -2.36 7.36
CA ASP A 322 11.69 -1.70 8.17
C ASP A 322 13.03 -1.54 7.43
N GLU A 323 13.54 -2.62 6.86
CA GLU A 323 14.79 -2.59 6.10
C GLU A 323 14.69 -1.75 4.81
N CYS A 324 13.53 -1.77 4.13
CA CYS A 324 13.32 -0.92 2.95
C CYS A 324 13.26 0.58 3.32
N MET A 325 12.67 0.93 4.47
CA MET A 325 12.70 2.31 5.00
C MET A 325 14.13 2.72 5.36
N HIS A 326 14.90 1.84 5.98
CA HIS A 326 16.32 2.08 6.26
C HIS A 326 17.15 2.29 4.99
N ALA A 327 16.87 1.54 3.91
CA ALA A 327 17.49 1.78 2.61
C ALA A 327 17.15 3.17 2.07
N GLN A 328 15.89 3.63 2.21
CA GLN A 328 15.48 4.97 1.80
C GLN A 328 16.13 6.05 2.66
N PHE A 329 16.25 5.87 3.98
CA PHE A 329 17.02 6.78 4.83
C PHE A 329 18.49 6.87 4.41
N ALA A 330 19.09 5.75 3.98
CA ALA A 330 20.47 5.75 3.48
C ALA A 330 20.59 6.53 2.15
N ARG A 331 19.60 6.43 1.24
CA ARG A 331 19.53 7.22 0.00
C ARG A 331 19.43 8.71 0.30
N ASN A 332 18.52 9.10 1.18
CA ASN A 332 18.33 10.50 1.56
C ASN A 332 19.64 11.11 2.11
N ARG A 333 20.33 10.41 3.00
CA ARG A 333 21.64 10.88 3.52
C ARG A 333 22.74 10.99 2.48
N ALA A 334 22.66 10.23 1.40
CA ALA A 334 23.66 10.28 0.33
C ALA A 334 23.36 11.38 -0.71
N ALA A 335 22.12 11.87 -0.76
CA ALA A 335 21.70 12.95 -1.65
C ALA A 335 21.97 14.35 -1.06
N ASP A 336 22.11 14.46 0.27
CA ASP A 336 22.50 15.68 1.00
C ASP A 336 24.03 15.94 0.91
#